data_e32c9648f9d1d167565ddfb36debdded
#
_entry.id   e32c9648f9d1d167565ddfb36debdded
#
_cell.length_a   1.000
_cell.length_b   1.000
_cell.length_c   1.000
_cell.angle_alpha   90.00
_cell.angle_beta   90.00
_cell.angle_gamma   90.00
#
_symmetry.space_group_name_H-M   'P 1'
#
loop_
_entity.id
_entity.type
_entity.pdbx_description
1 polymer ?
#
loop_
_entity_poly.entity_id
_entity_poly.type
_entity_poly.pdbx_seq_one_letter_code
_entity_poly.pdbx_strand_id
1 'polypeptide(L)'
;MLLAIHQPNFLPWAGFFHKWMISDAMLLLDTVQYEKNEWQNRNRIKTAHGVQWITVPVNYRFPQCINEVGIADRRWPRKLCISVEQAYAKAPYTNDYWPALRQILHEPFDLLRDLNVALIRMVGEFLGCTAPLYIASELGVDNTDPTGRLLDLCSALKADAYLSGQEGRVYLDRDVFASRGVSLYFQAVDAPAYPQLYGEFASHLSILDMLLNVGPEAATLVRNMGDKSL
;
A
#
# COMPACT_ATOMS: atom_id res chain seq x y z
N MET A 1 20.90 5.87 3.66
CA MET A 1 19.73 4.97 3.71
C MET A 1 18.57 5.64 2.98
N LEU A 2 18.04 4.99 1.96
CA LEU A 2 16.87 5.45 1.20
C LEU A 2 15.59 5.00 1.92
N LEU A 3 14.81 5.95 2.44
CA LEU A 3 13.54 5.71 3.10
C LEU A 3 12.38 5.96 2.12
N ALA A 4 11.52 4.98 1.92
CA ALA A 4 10.23 5.20 1.27
C ALA A 4 9.16 5.46 2.33
N ILE A 5 8.29 6.45 2.10
CA ILE A 5 7.16 6.74 2.98
C ILE A 5 5.86 6.64 2.16
N HIS A 6 4.86 5.96 2.72
CA HIS A 6 3.54 5.83 2.11
C HIS A 6 2.46 5.62 3.17
N GLN A 7 1.23 6.06 2.91
CA GLN A 7 0.09 5.76 3.78
C GLN A 7 -0.22 4.26 3.75
N PRO A 8 -0.70 3.65 4.84
CA PRO A 8 -1.09 2.24 4.88
C PRO A 8 -2.43 2.03 4.12
N ASN A 9 -2.33 1.77 2.82
CA ASN A 9 -3.48 1.52 1.95
C ASN A 9 -3.99 0.08 2.07
N PHE A 10 -5.28 -0.12 1.82
CA PHE A 10 -5.92 -1.43 1.83
C PHE A 10 -5.56 -2.22 0.57
N LEU A 11 -4.87 -3.37 0.72
CA LEU A 11 -4.43 -4.23 -0.38
C LEU A 11 -3.88 -3.41 -1.56
N PRO A 12 -2.80 -2.62 -1.37
CA PRO A 12 -2.36 -1.62 -2.32
C PRO A 12 -1.99 -2.22 -3.67
N TRP A 13 -1.87 -1.38 -4.70
CA TRP A 13 -1.45 -1.78 -6.03
C TRP A 13 0.06 -2.09 -6.10
N ALA A 14 0.50 -2.71 -7.18
CA ALA A 14 1.89 -3.15 -7.37
C ALA A 14 2.95 -2.05 -7.13
N GLY A 15 2.68 -0.80 -7.52
CA GLY A 15 3.61 0.32 -7.34
C GLY A 15 3.93 0.65 -5.88
N PHE A 16 3.05 0.32 -4.94
CA PHE A 16 3.34 0.43 -3.51
C PHE A 16 4.48 -0.53 -3.12
N PHE A 17 4.39 -1.79 -3.54
CA PHE A 17 5.39 -2.82 -3.23
C PHE A 17 6.70 -2.61 -4.01
N HIS A 18 6.63 -2.11 -5.25
CA HIS A 18 7.80 -1.66 -5.98
C HIS A 18 8.57 -0.61 -5.19
N LYS A 19 7.89 0.41 -4.66
CA LYS A 19 8.53 1.45 -3.83
C LYS A 19 9.23 0.84 -2.61
N TRP A 20 8.62 -0.15 -1.96
CA TRP A 20 9.24 -0.88 -0.86
C TRP A 20 10.47 -1.67 -1.32
N MET A 21 10.40 -2.38 -2.45
CA MET A 21 11.50 -3.22 -2.97
C MET A 21 12.75 -2.42 -3.37
N ILE A 22 12.59 -1.17 -3.83
CA ILE A 22 13.71 -0.32 -4.29
C ILE A 22 14.25 0.61 -3.20
N SER A 23 13.75 0.51 -1.98
CA SER A 23 14.18 1.29 -0.82
C SER A 23 14.92 0.45 0.21
N ASP A 24 15.76 1.09 1.03
CA ASP A 24 16.45 0.43 2.15
C ASP A 24 15.52 0.23 3.36
N ALA A 25 14.44 1.02 3.44
CA ALA A 25 13.40 0.91 4.45
C ALA A 25 12.08 1.47 3.94
N MET A 26 10.96 0.91 4.41
CA MET A 26 9.61 1.40 4.17
C MET A 26 8.98 1.91 5.47
N LEU A 27 8.34 3.06 5.44
CA LEU A 27 7.60 3.62 6.58
C LEU A 27 6.13 3.84 6.19
N LEU A 28 5.23 3.29 6.98
CA LEU A 28 3.80 3.50 6.86
C LEU A 28 3.38 4.75 7.63
N LEU A 29 2.95 5.78 6.90
CA LEU A 29 2.55 7.08 7.43
C LEU A 29 1.07 7.02 7.86
N ASP A 30 0.83 6.61 9.09
CA ASP A 30 -0.51 6.45 9.67
C ASP A 30 -0.97 7.63 10.54
N THR A 31 -0.08 8.60 10.78
CA THR A 31 -0.33 9.81 11.59
C THR A 31 -0.86 11.00 10.80
N VAL A 32 -1.35 10.78 9.57
CA VAL A 32 -1.96 11.81 8.72
C VAL A 32 -3.47 11.63 8.66
N GLN A 33 -4.15 12.72 8.25
CA GLN A 33 -5.60 12.75 8.09
C GLN A 33 -6.09 11.59 7.23
N TYR A 34 -7.09 10.85 7.73
CA TYR A 34 -7.85 9.89 6.94
C TYR A 34 -8.74 10.61 5.91
N GLU A 35 -8.72 10.15 4.68
CA GLU A 35 -9.53 10.67 3.60
C GLU A 35 -10.61 9.66 3.20
N LYS A 36 -11.87 10.12 3.27
CA LYS A 36 -13.01 9.28 2.92
C LYS A 36 -13.03 8.96 1.42
N ASN A 37 -13.26 7.69 1.10
CA ASN A 37 -13.29 7.21 -0.29
C ASN A 37 -11.93 7.22 -1.01
N GLU A 38 -10.84 7.24 -0.27
CA GLU A 38 -9.48 7.04 -0.78
C GLU A 38 -9.00 5.60 -0.55
N TRP A 39 -7.73 5.35 -0.87
CA TRP A 39 -7.16 4.01 -0.93
C TRP A 39 -6.91 3.35 0.44
N GLN A 40 -7.09 4.09 1.55
CA GLN A 40 -6.85 3.55 2.89
C GLN A 40 -7.84 2.44 3.26
N ASN A 41 -9.12 2.56 2.84
CA ASN A 41 -10.14 1.56 3.21
C ASN A 41 -10.77 0.82 2.03
N ARG A 42 -10.32 1.05 0.81
CA ARG A 42 -10.86 0.37 -0.38
C ARG A 42 -9.82 0.21 -1.49
N ASN A 43 -10.07 -0.74 -2.37
CA ASN A 43 -9.31 -0.93 -3.59
C ASN A 43 -10.18 -1.56 -4.68
N ARG A 44 -9.63 -1.78 -5.88
CA ARG A 44 -10.34 -2.30 -7.03
C ARG A 44 -9.85 -3.70 -7.40
N ILE A 45 -10.78 -4.55 -7.78
CA ILE A 45 -10.53 -5.88 -8.36
C ILE A 45 -11.23 -5.99 -9.72
N LYS A 46 -10.80 -6.96 -10.54
CA LYS A 46 -11.43 -7.24 -11.83
C LYS A 46 -12.42 -8.40 -11.70
N THR A 47 -13.61 -8.23 -12.24
CA THR A 47 -14.68 -9.24 -12.26
C THR A 47 -15.17 -9.48 -13.67
N ALA A 48 -16.03 -10.48 -13.86
CA ALA A 48 -16.70 -10.72 -15.15
C ALA A 48 -17.57 -9.54 -15.64
N HIS A 49 -17.92 -8.62 -14.74
CA HIS A 49 -18.75 -7.43 -15.03
C HIS A 49 -17.94 -6.13 -15.07
N GLY A 50 -16.62 -6.22 -15.12
CA GLY A 50 -15.70 -5.08 -15.09
C GLY A 50 -15.03 -4.86 -13.74
N VAL A 51 -14.44 -3.68 -13.56
CA VAL A 51 -13.73 -3.30 -12.36
C VAL A 51 -14.72 -2.99 -11.23
N GLN A 52 -14.50 -3.59 -10.05
CA GLN A 52 -15.34 -3.44 -8.87
C GLN A 52 -14.52 -2.99 -7.67
N TRP A 53 -15.08 -2.12 -6.83
CA TRP A 53 -14.53 -1.75 -5.54
C TRP A 53 -14.76 -2.84 -4.49
N ILE A 54 -13.72 -3.14 -3.74
CA ILE A 54 -13.76 -3.86 -2.46
C ILE A 54 -13.45 -2.87 -1.34
N THR A 55 -14.25 -2.89 -0.26
CA THR A 55 -14.22 -1.83 0.74
C THR A 55 -14.32 -2.40 2.15
N VAL A 56 -13.48 -1.92 3.05
CA VAL A 56 -13.60 -2.10 4.49
C VAL A 56 -14.51 -0.98 5.03
N PRO A 57 -15.66 -1.30 5.66
CA PRO A 57 -16.49 -0.28 6.26
C PRO A 57 -15.83 0.29 7.51
N VAL A 58 -15.85 1.61 7.65
CA VAL A 58 -15.17 2.29 8.76
C VAL A 58 -16.10 3.23 9.52
N ASN A 59 -15.84 3.36 10.83
CA ASN A 59 -16.35 4.42 11.68
C ASN A 59 -15.34 5.56 11.69
N TYR A 60 -15.71 6.68 11.06
CA TYR A 60 -14.84 7.81 10.86
C TYR A 60 -15.55 9.12 11.24
N ARG A 61 -14.81 10.00 11.90
CA ARG A 61 -15.22 11.39 12.22
C ARG A 61 -14.10 12.34 11.81
N PHE A 62 -14.46 13.41 11.10
CA PHE A 62 -13.49 14.45 10.73
C PHE A 62 -13.28 15.44 11.89
N PRO A 63 -12.04 15.85 12.18
CA PRO A 63 -10.76 15.32 11.69
C PRO A 63 -10.33 14.07 12.47
N GLN A 64 -9.74 13.09 11.78
CA GLN A 64 -9.24 11.87 12.42
C GLN A 64 -8.03 11.31 11.61
N CYS A 65 -6.96 10.90 12.28
CA CYS A 65 -5.81 10.28 11.63
C CYS A 65 -6.10 8.82 11.25
N ILE A 66 -5.32 8.27 10.29
CA ILE A 66 -5.50 6.90 9.79
C ILE A 66 -5.40 5.87 10.92
N ASN A 67 -4.46 6.06 11.86
CA ASN A 67 -4.26 5.17 13.02
C ASN A 67 -5.38 5.20 14.06
N GLU A 68 -6.36 6.09 13.92
CA GLU A 68 -7.50 6.21 14.83
C GLU A 68 -8.80 5.67 14.22
N VAL A 69 -8.81 5.35 12.92
CA VAL A 69 -10.02 4.94 12.20
C VAL A 69 -10.40 3.52 12.57
N GLY A 70 -11.60 3.37 13.14
CA GLY A 70 -12.15 2.06 13.53
C GLY A 70 -12.86 1.34 12.39
N ILE A 71 -12.84 0.01 12.40
CA ILE A 71 -13.64 -0.84 11.50
C ILE A 71 -15.08 -0.89 12.02
N ALA A 72 -16.06 -0.62 11.13
CA ALA A 72 -17.45 -0.39 11.56
C ALA A 72 -18.25 -1.66 11.84
N ASP A 73 -18.02 -2.75 11.12
CA ASP A 73 -18.80 -3.99 11.23
C ASP A 73 -17.87 -5.21 11.11
N ARG A 74 -17.82 -6.03 12.13
CA ARG A 74 -16.98 -7.26 12.14
C ARG A 74 -17.44 -8.33 11.14
N ARG A 75 -18.61 -8.20 10.53
CA ARG A 75 -19.13 -9.15 9.51
C ARG A 75 -18.73 -8.78 8.08
N TRP A 76 -18.09 -7.62 7.88
CA TRP A 76 -17.70 -7.12 6.56
C TRP A 76 -16.84 -8.11 5.75
N PRO A 77 -15.93 -8.93 6.36
CA PRO A 77 -15.05 -9.79 5.57
C PRO A 77 -15.83 -10.80 4.73
N ARG A 78 -16.96 -11.29 5.24
CA ARG A 78 -17.77 -12.30 4.55
C ARG A 78 -18.18 -11.86 3.14
N LYS A 79 -18.70 -10.64 3.00
CA LYS A 79 -19.13 -10.11 1.68
C LYS A 79 -17.96 -9.90 0.75
N LEU A 80 -16.86 -9.33 1.26
CA LEU A 80 -15.65 -9.10 0.50
C LEU A 80 -15.04 -10.42 0.02
N CYS A 81 -14.92 -11.41 0.89
CA CYS A 81 -14.37 -12.73 0.53
C CYS A 81 -15.20 -13.41 -0.56
N ILE A 82 -16.53 -13.39 -0.48
CA ILE A 82 -17.39 -13.92 -1.54
C ILE A 82 -17.11 -13.21 -2.87
N SER A 83 -16.99 -11.89 -2.86
CA SER A 83 -16.70 -11.12 -4.09
C SER A 83 -15.36 -11.51 -4.71
N VAL A 84 -14.31 -11.65 -3.89
CA VAL A 84 -12.98 -12.08 -4.36
C VAL A 84 -13.01 -13.53 -4.87
N GLU A 85 -13.61 -14.44 -4.11
CA GLU A 85 -13.72 -15.86 -4.46
C GLU A 85 -14.47 -16.04 -5.80
N GLN A 86 -15.54 -15.30 -6.03
CA GLN A 86 -16.27 -15.32 -7.30
C GLN A 86 -15.44 -14.72 -8.45
N ALA A 87 -14.76 -13.61 -8.20
CA ALA A 87 -13.95 -12.92 -9.21
C ALA A 87 -12.76 -13.77 -9.67
N TYR A 88 -12.12 -14.47 -8.74
CA TYR A 88 -10.86 -15.19 -9.02
C TYR A 88 -10.98 -16.72 -8.92
N ALA A 89 -12.19 -17.27 -8.96
CA ALA A 89 -12.41 -18.74 -8.93
C ALA A 89 -11.64 -19.53 -10.00
N LYS A 90 -11.34 -18.88 -11.14
CA LYS A 90 -10.61 -19.49 -12.26
C LYS A 90 -9.16 -18.98 -12.37
N ALA A 91 -8.71 -18.12 -11.50
CA ALA A 91 -7.33 -17.64 -11.51
C ALA A 91 -6.39 -18.76 -11.00
N PRO A 92 -5.25 -18.99 -11.69
CA PRO A 92 -4.45 -20.20 -11.47
C PRO A 92 -3.82 -20.28 -10.08
N TYR A 93 -3.58 -19.16 -9.41
CA TYR A 93 -2.88 -19.10 -8.12
C TYR A 93 -3.79 -18.71 -6.93
N THR A 94 -5.11 -18.76 -7.10
CA THR A 94 -6.05 -18.43 -6.02
C THR A 94 -5.82 -19.30 -4.77
N ASN A 95 -5.58 -20.59 -4.95
CA ASN A 95 -5.37 -21.50 -3.83
C ASN A 95 -4.03 -21.31 -3.11
N ASP A 96 -3.06 -20.67 -3.74
CA ASP A 96 -1.72 -20.47 -3.18
C ASP A 96 -1.65 -19.23 -2.28
N TYR A 97 -2.38 -18.16 -2.62
CA TYR A 97 -2.28 -16.86 -1.93
C TYR A 97 -3.54 -16.47 -1.15
N TRP A 98 -4.73 -16.76 -1.70
CA TRP A 98 -5.98 -16.29 -1.09
C TRP A 98 -6.26 -16.83 0.31
N PRO A 99 -6.00 -18.11 0.65
CA PRO A 99 -6.28 -18.63 1.99
C PRO A 99 -5.62 -17.84 3.11
N ALA A 100 -4.35 -17.45 2.96
CA ALA A 100 -3.61 -16.68 3.96
C ALA A 100 -4.17 -15.26 4.10
N LEU A 101 -4.45 -14.57 2.99
CA LEU A 101 -5.06 -13.24 3.00
C LEU A 101 -6.47 -13.27 3.59
N ARG A 102 -7.27 -14.28 3.23
CA ARG A 102 -8.59 -14.50 3.80
C ARG A 102 -8.56 -14.71 5.32
N GLN A 103 -7.57 -15.43 5.82
CA GLN A 103 -7.38 -15.62 7.26
C GLN A 103 -7.19 -14.28 7.96
N ILE A 104 -6.28 -13.41 7.48
CA ILE A 104 -6.04 -12.07 8.03
C ILE A 104 -7.34 -11.23 8.00
N LEU A 105 -8.11 -11.28 6.90
CA LEU A 105 -9.36 -10.53 6.80
C LEU A 105 -10.39 -10.93 7.87
N HIS A 106 -10.31 -12.16 8.41
CA HIS A 106 -11.20 -12.64 9.47
C HIS A 106 -10.65 -12.46 10.89
N GLU A 107 -9.43 -11.97 11.04
CA GLU A 107 -8.88 -11.62 12.35
C GLU A 107 -9.63 -10.41 12.94
N PRO A 108 -9.78 -10.34 14.28
CA PRO A 108 -10.61 -9.32 14.93
C PRO A 108 -9.88 -7.96 15.08
N PHE A 109 -9.50 -7.35 13.99
CA PHE A 109 -8.94 -5.99 14.02
C PHE A 109 -10.02 -4.96 14.40
N ASP A 110 -9.71 -4.08 15.34
CA ASP A 110 -10.54 -2.93 15.69
C ASP A 110 -10.18 -1.70 14.83
N LEU A 111 -8.90 -1.51 14.50
CA LEU A 111 -8.40 -0.38 13.72
C LEU A 111 -8.09 -0.77 12.27
N LEU A 112 -8.45 0.11 11.35
CA LEU A 112 -8.15 -0.03 9.92
C LEU A 112 -6.64 -0.14 9.65
N ARG A 113 -5.83 0.67 10.37
CA ARG A 113 -4.38 0.66 10.28
C ARG A 113 -3.81 -0.75 10.53
N ASP A 114 -4.26 -1.43 11.58
CA ASP A 114 -3.70 -2.74 11.98
C ASP A 114 -4.01 -3.81 10.93
N LEU A 115 -5.22 -3.81 10.40
CA LEU A 115 -5.60 -4.68 9.27
C LEU A 115 -4.70 -4.42 8.06
N ASN A 116 -4.53 -3.15 7.67
CA ASN A 116 -3.73 -2.81 6.50
C ASN A 116 -2.26 -3.19 6.68
N VAL A 117 -1.69 -2.97 7.87
CA VAL A 117 -0.30 -3.38 8.19
C VAL A 117 -0.13 -4.90 8.07
N ALA A 118 -1.08 -5.69 8.60
CA ALA A 118 -1.04 -7.14 8.50
C ALA A 118 -1.10 -7.63 7.04
N LEU A 119 -2.00 -7.07 6.24
CA LEU A 119 -2.13 -7.39 4.81
C LEU A 119 -0.89 -6.97 4.01
N ILE A 120 -0.34 -5.76 4.26
CA ILE A 120 0.87 -5.27 3.60
C ILE A 120 2.06 -6.17 3.92
N ARG A 121 2.24 -6.60 5.16
CA ARG A 121 3.32 -7.52 5.56
C ARG A 121 3.20 -8.85 4.85
N MET A 122 2.02 -9.48 4.86
CA MET A 122 1.79 -10.77 4.18
C MET A 122 2.06 -10.68 2.67
N VAL A 123 1.57 -9.64 2.01
CA VAL A 123 1.84 -9.43 0.58
C VAL A 123 3.33 -9.15 0.33
N GLY A 124 3.96 -8.37 1.21
CA GLY A 124 5.41 -8.13 1.17
C GLY A 124 6.21 -9.43 1.24
N GLU A 125 5.83 -10.37 2.11
CA GLU A 125 6.43 -11.72 2.19
C GLU A 125 6.25 -12.50 0.88
N PHE A 126 5.05 -12.51 0.31
CA PHE A 126 4.78 -13.16 -0.98
C PHE A 126 5.62 -12.59 -2.13
N LEU A 127 5.87 -11.30 -2.12
CA LEU A 127 6.65 -10.61 -3.14
C LEU A 127 8.17 -10.60 -2.85
N GLY A 128 8.60 -11.06 -1.67
CA GLY A 128 10.00 -11.05 -1.27
C GLY A 128 10.54 -9.65 -0.93
N CYS A 129 9.71 -8.79 -0.35
CA CYS A 129 10.14 -7.51 0.23
C CYS A 129 10.94 -7.79 1.51
N THR A 130 12.22 -7.41 1.55
CA THR A 130 13.12 -7.70 2.68
C THR A 130 13.53 -6.47 3.49
N ALA A 131 13.33 -5.27 2.94
CA ALA A 131 13.62 -4.02 3.65
C ALA A 131 12.71 -3.89 4.90
N PRO A 132 13.22 -3.37 6.03
CA PRO A 132 12.42 -3.21 7.25
C PRO A 132 11.22 -2.29 7.02
N LEU A 133 10.08 -2.64 7.67
CA LEU A 133 8.84 -1.89 7.63
C LEU A 133 8.58 -1.24 8.98
N TYR A 134 8.56 0.09 9.01
CA TYR A 134 8.29 0.93 10.17
C TYR A 134 6.88 1.53 10.12
N ILE A 135 6.37 1.98 11.27
CA ILE A 135 5.08 2.65 11.42
C ILE A 135 5.31 4.01 12.06
N ALA A 136 4.79 5.09 11.46
CA ALA A 136 5.09 6.46 11.88
C ALA A 136 4.63 6.75 13.31
N SER A 137 3.46 6.27 13.72
CA SER A 137 2.94 6.45 15.08
C SER A 137 3.79 5.80 16.18
N GLU A 138 4.69 4.87 15.82
CA GLU A 138 5.61 4.21 16.77
C GLU A 138 6.93 4.98 16.95
N LEU A 139 7.17 6.04 16.14
CA LEU A 139 8.43 6.79 16.17
C LEU A 139 8.39 8.06 17.04
N GLY A 140 7.22 8.45 17.56
CA GLY A 140 7.07 9.62 18.42
C GLY A 140 7.31 10.95 17.70
N VAL A 141 7.06 11.03 16.40
CA VAL A 141 7.15 12.27 15.61
C VAL A 141 5.77 12.94 15.53
N ASP A 142 5.64 14.13 16.10
CA ASP A 142 4.38 14.92 16.24
C ASP A 142 4.36 16.19 15.39
N ASN A 143 5.28 16.35 14.47
CA ASN A 143 5.31 17.51 13.59
C ASN A 143 4.06 17.56 12.71
N THR A 144 3.30 18.67 12.76
CA THR A 144 2.06 18.85 12.00
C THR A 144 2.28 19.45 10.62
N ASP A 145 3.43 20.10 10.39
CA ASP A 145 3.80 20.57 9.04
C ASP A 145 4.08 19.38 8.12
N PRO A 146 3.44 19.29 6.93
CA PRO A 146 3.59 18.12 6.07
C PRO A 146 5.03 17.83 5.65
N THR A 147 5.80 18.84 5.25
CA THR A 147 7.20 18.67 4.83
C THR A 147 8.11 18.42 6.03
N GLY A 148 7.93 19.19 7.11
CA GLY A 148 8.68 19.03 8.35
C GLY A 148 8.50 17.63 8.94
N ARG A 149 7.30 17.08 8.92
CA ARG A 149 7.01 15.71 9.36
C ARG A 149 7.82 14.67 8.58
N LEU A 150 7.87 14.78 7.25
CA LEU A 150 8.65 13.86 6.41
C LEU A 150 10.15 13.94 6.75
N LEU A 151 10.67 15.15 6.95
CA LEU A 151 12.07 15.37 7.33
C LEU A 151 12.38 14.83 8.74
N ASP A 152 11.48 15.04 9.69
CA ASP A 152 11.65 14.54 11.06
C ASP A 152 11.57 13.00 11.10
N LEU A 153 10.71 12.36 10.29
CA LEU A 153 10.69 10.90 10.11
C LEU A 153 11.97 10.38 9.47
N CYS A 154 12.52 11.07 8.45
CA CYS A 154 13.84 10.75 7.89
C CYS A 154 14.92 10.84 8.96
N SER A 155 14.91 11.89 9.78
CA SER A 155 15.87 12.08 10.88
C SER A 155 15.76 10.98 11.95
N ALA A 156 14.54 10.63 12.36
CA ALA A 156 14.29 9.58 13.36
C ALA A 156 14.84 8.22 12.93
N LEU A 157 14.78 7.90 11.64
CA LEU A 157 15.32 6.67 11.07
C LEU A 157 16.74 6.82 10.51
N LYS A 158 17.38 8.00 10.65
CA LYS A 158 18.73 8.30 10.11
C LYS A 158 18.81 8.10 8.59
N ALA A 159 17.74 8.44 7.88
CA ALA A 159 17.70 8.40 6.43
C ALA A 159 18.31 9.67 5.84
N ASP A 160 19.19 9.52 4.86
CA ASP A 160 19.82 10.59 4.08
C ASP A 160 19.20 10.74 2.68
N ALA A 161 18.21 9.90 2.37
CA ALA A 161 17.45 9.96 1.12
C ALA A 161 15.98 9.57 1.37
N TYR A 162 15.07 10.28 0.70
CA TYR A 162 13.63 10.04 0.74
C TYR A 162 13.09 9.71 -0.65
N LEU A 163 12.34 8.61 -0.76
CA LEU A 163 11.65 8.21 -1.97
C LEU A 163 10.16 8.54 -1.88
N SER A 164 9.73 9.56 -2.58
CA SER A 164 8.32 9.96 -2.72
C SER A 164 7.63 9.23 -3.88
N GLY A 165 6.29 9.21 -3.89
CA GLY A 165 5.52 8.91 -5.10
C GLY A 165 5.63 10.01 -6.14
N GLN A 166 5.20 9.73 -7.38
CA GLN A 166 5.24 10.71 -8.48
C GLN A 166 4.46 12.00 -8.17
N GLU A 167 3.34 11.89 -7.47
CA GLU A 167 2.50 13.03 -7.08
C GLU A 167 3.23 14.03 -6.17
N GLY A 168 4.23 13.57 -5.42
CA GLY A 168 5.06 14.43 -4.58
C GLY A 168 5.81 15.53 -5.36
N ARG A 169 6.04 15.34 -6.67
CA ARG A 169 6.69 16.35 -7.53
C ARG A 169 5.95 17.69 -7.57
N VAL A 170 4.66 17.70 -7.29
CA VAL A 170 3.82 18.90 -7.37
C VAL A 170 3.99 19.81 -6.16
N TYR A 171 4.33 19.24 -4.97
CA TYR A 171 4.30 20.00 -3.71
C TYR A 171 5.58 19.86 -2.86
N LEU A 172 6.49 18.93 -3.17
CA LEU A 172 7.73 18.77 -2.42
C LEU A 172 8.85 19.63 -3.04
N ASP A 173 9.49 20.43 -2.21
CA ASP A 173 10.61 21.28 -2.58
C ASP A 173 11.95 20.59 -2.25
N ARG A 174 12.77 20.36 -3.26
CA ARG A 174 14.07 19.70 -3.12
C ARG A 174 15.06 20.49 -2.30
N ASP A 175 15.04 21.81 -2.39
CA ASP A 175 15.97 22.67 -1.67
C ASP A 175 15.70 22.60 -0.17
N VAL A 176 14.43 22.45 0.23
CA VAL A 176 14.05 22.23 1.63
C VAL A 176 14.62 20.91 2.16
N PHE A 177 14.50 19.82 1.40
CA PHE A 177 15.07 18.52 1.78
C PHE A 177 16.62 18.58 1.81
N ALA A 178 17.24 19.16 0.79
CA ALA A 178 18.70 19.30 0.71
C ALA A 178 19.27 20.13 1.87
N SER A 179 18.56 21.19 2.30
CA SER A 179 18.97 22.00 3.47
C SER A 179 19.03 21.20 4.78
N ARG A 180 18.31 20.09 4.86
CA ARG A 180 18.29 19.17 6.00
C ARG A 180 19.16 17.91 5.75
N GLY A 181 19.96 17.89 4.69
CA GLY A 181 20.84 16.79 4.32
C GLY A 181 20.14 15.55 3.78
N VAL A 182 18.89 15.68 3.29
CA VAL A 182 18.10 14.60 2.71
C VAL A 182 17.99 14.75 1.22
N SER A 183 18.42 13.76 0.44
CA SER A 183 18.22 13.71 -1.01
C SER A 183 16.81 13.29 -1.35
N LEU A 184 16.06 14.06 -2.15
CA LEU A 184 14.69 13.76 -2.55
C LEU A 184 14.66 13.06 -3.92
N TYR A 185 14.12 11.85 -3.93
CA TYR A 185 13.87 11.04 -5.12
C TYR A 185 12.37 10.85 -5.34
N PHE A 186 12.00 10.62 -6.61
CA PHE A 186 10.62 10.27 -6.96
C PHE A 186 10.58 8.92 -7.64
N GLN A 187 9.60 8.12 -7.29
CA GLN A 187 9.35 6.85 -7.96
C GLN A 187 8.92 7.10 -9.40
N ALA A 188 9.56 6.41 -10.35
CA ALA A 188 9.22 6.44 -11.77
C ALA A 188 8.83 5.02 -12.18
N VAL A 189 7.52 4.77 -12.32
CA VAL A 189 6.97 3.43 -12.60
C VAL A 189 5.88 3.48 -13.64
N ASP A 190 5.87 2.43 -14.48
CA ASP A 190 4.78 2.10 -15.37
C ASP A 190 4.11 0.80 -14.88
N ALA A 191 2.78 0.76 -14.89
CA ALA A 191 2.06 -0.43 -14.51
C ALA A 191 2.30 -1.54 -15.55
N PRO A 192 2.90 -2.69 -15.17
CA PRO A 192 3.17 -3.76 -16.11
C PRO A 192 1.86 -4.40 -16.57
N ALA A 193 1.77 -4.74 -17.84
CA ALA A 193 0.71 -5.59 -18.34
C ALA A 193 1.02 -7.05 -17.98
N TYR A 194 0.00 -7.76 -17.51
CA TYR A 194 0.08 -9.20 -17.19
C TYR A 194 -1.24 -9.88 -17.55
N PRO A 195 -1.26 -11.22 -17.73
CA PRO A 195 -2.48 -11.95 -17.98
C PRO A 195 -3.51 -11.74 -16.86
N GLN A 196 -4.73 -11.37 -17.24
CA GLN A 196 -5.85 -11.18 -16.32
C GLN A 196 -7.06 -11.98 -16.80
N LEU A 197 -7.91 -12.41 -15.88
CA LEU A 197 -9.24 -12.92 -16.24
C LEU A 197 -10.09 -11.79 -16.86
N TYR A 198 -11.13 -12.17 -17.64
CA TYR A 198 -12.20 -11.29 -18.13
C TYR A 198 -11.76 -10.17 -19.08
N GLY A 199 -11.25 -10.55 -20.26
CA GLY A 199 -11.10 -9.62 -21.40
C GLY A 199 -9.93 -8.65 -21.29
N GLU A 200 -10.14 -7.38 -21.65
CA GLU A 200 -9.08 -6.38 -21.77
C GLU A 200 -8.37 -6.09 -20.44
N PHE A 201 -7.08 -5.76 -20.52
CA PHE A 201 -6.26 -5.42 -19.34
C PHE A 201 -6.78 -4.18 -18.62
N ALA A 202 -6.92 -4.29 -17.29
CA ALA A 202 -7.23 -3.18 -16.41
C ALA A 202 -6.01 -2.88 -15.49
N SER A 203 -5.46 -1.68 -15.60
CA SER A 203 -4.30 -1.25 -14.83
C SER A 203 -4.67 -0.76 -13.42
N HIS A 204 -3.66 -0.65 -12.54
CA HIS A 204 -3.77 -0.06 -11.19
C HIS A 204 -4.86 -0.72 -10.32
N LEU A 205 -5.03 -2.03 -10.44
CA LEU A 205 -5.84 -2.81 -9.52
C LEU A 205 -5.06 -3.11 -8.23
N SER A 206 -5.77 -3.60 -7.22
CA SER A 206 -5.15 -4.21 -6.05
C SER A 206 -4.09 -5.24 -6.45
N ILE A 207 -3.00 -5.34 -5.72
CA ILE A 207 -1.98 -6.38 -5.91
C ILE A 207 -2.56 -7.79 -5.89
N LEU A 208 -3.73 -7.95 -5.28
CA LEU A 208 -4.47 -9.20 -5.26
C LEU A 208 -4.74 -9.74 -6.68
N ASP A 209 -5.11 -8.84 -7.62
CA ASP A 209 -5.34 -9.24 -9.02
C ASP A 209 -4.08 -9.84 -9.64
N MET A 210 -2.92 -9.22 -9.45
CA MET A 210 -1.65 -9.73 -9.96
C MET A 210 -1.26 -11.05 -9.30
N LEU A 211 -1.29 -11.14 -7.97
CA LEU A 211 -0.92 -12.35 -7.24
C LEU A 211 -1.76 -13.56 -7.67
N LEU A 212 -3.07 -13.40 -7.81
CA LEU A 212 -3.95 -14.52 -8.14
C LEU A 212 -3.87 -14.95 -9.60
N ASN A 213 -3.53 -14.03 -10.51
CA ASN A 213 -3.40 -14.34 -11.95
C ASN A 213 -2.02 -14.86 -12.36
N VAL A 214 -0.92 -14.34 -11.78
CA VAL A 214 0.45 -14.68 -12.24
C VAL A 214 1.34 -15.28 -11.14
N GLY A 215 0.87 -15.35 -9.91
CA GLY A 215 1.55 -16.05 -8.81
C GLY A 215 2.99 -15.57 -8.56
N PRO A 216 3.98 -16.48 -8.55
CA PRO A 216 5.37 -16.14 -8.25
C PRO A 216 5.99 -15.12 -9.22
N GLU A 217 5.49 -15.01 -10.44
CA GLU A 217 5.95 -14.03 -11.42
C GLU A 217 5.64 -12.58 -10.98
N ALA A 218 4.64 -12.39 -10.10
CA ALA A 218 4.28 -11.09 -9.56
C ALA A 218 5.48 -10.36 -8.94
N ALA A 219 6.35 -11.07 -8.21
CA ALA A 219 7.55 -10.48 -7.60
C ALA A 219 8.50 -9.89 -8.66
N THR A 220 8.71 -10.60 -9.77
CA THR A 220 9.54 -10.13 -10.88
C THR A 220 8.91 -8.96 -11.62
N LEU A 221 7.60 -9.04 -11.89
CA LEU A 221 6.86 -7.96 -12.53
C LEU A 221 6.90 -6.67 -11.69
N VAL A 222 6.66 -6.78 -10.38
CA VAL A 222 6.73 -5.65 -9.45
C VAL A 222 8.14 -5.05 -9.43
N ARG A 223 9.19 -5.86 -9.32
CA ARG A 223 10.59 -5.40 -9.27
C ARG A 223 11.00 -4.63 -10.52
N ASN A 224 10.48 -5.02 -11.68
CA ASN A 224 10.85 -4.47 -12.99
C ASN A 224 9.91 -3.33 -13.46
N MET A 225 9.03 -2.80 -12.60
CA MET A 225 8.10 -1.73 -12.97
C MET A 225 8.79 -0.41 -13.33
N GLY A 226 10.03 -0.20 -12.93
CA GLY A 226 10.76 1.05 -13.13
C GLY A 226 11.86 1.27 -12.10
N ASP A 227 12.16 2.53 -11.85
CA ASP A 227 13.25 2.94 -10.94
C ASP A 227 12.85 4.24 -10.19
N LYS A 228 13.82 4.84 -9.53
CA LYS A 228 13.75 6.18 -8.93
C LYS A 228 14.43 7.20 -9.85
N SER A 229 13.92 8.42 -9.85
CA SER A 229 14.53 9.56 -10.52
C SER A 229 14.66 10.74 -9.55
N LEU A 230 15.64 11.56 -9.79
CA LEU A 230 15.78 12.84 -9.11
C LEU A 230 14.62 13.76 -9.44
#